data_e6c29b248052c6d97cf953139c7eb5d0
#
_entry.id   e6c29b248052c6d97cf953139c7eb5d0
#
_cell.length_a   1.000
_cell.length_b   1.000
_cell.length_c   1.000
_cell.angle_alpha   90.00
_cell.angle_beta   90.00
_cell.angle_gamma   90.00
#
_symmetry.space_group_name_H-M   'P 1'
#
loop_
_entity.id
_entity.type
_entity.pdbx_description
1 polymer ?
#
loop_
_entity_poly.entity_id
_entity_poly.type
_entity_poly.pdbx_seq_one_letter_code
_entity_poly.pdbx_strand_id
1 'polypeptide(L)'
;MVSLYLDSNVVFRLEQEATLLAALETAQRLRSVRVVIGWTTVWELAGAVSRKPDVVVKARVDAGVVLRLLEMGAKLARSPWNVAVEALRRPYADRWKDNGVLIHSSDEQTDAVETLRGIAAGTRDNDVRYWYERTFAIAERFREA
;
A
#
# COMPACT_ATOMS: atom_id res chain seq x y z
N MET A 1 4.66 18.42 -12.03
CA MET A 1 4.33 17.67 -10.81
C MET A 1 5.28 16.48 -10.70
N VAL A 2 5.99 16.35 -9.60
CA VAL A 2 6.92 15.25 -9.33
C VAL A 2 6.16 14.10 -8.67
N SER A 3 6.43 12.85 -9.09
CA SER A 3 5.91 11.67 -8.39
C SER A 3 6.97 11.16 -7.42
N LEU A 4 6.57 11.01 -6.16
CA LEU A 4 7.41 10.49 -5.08
C LEU A 4 6.85 9.13 -4.67
N TYR A 5 7.65 8.10 -4.86
CA TYR A 5 7.33 6.75 -4.40
C TYR A 5 7.89 6.54 -3.00
N LEU A 6 7.01 6.18 -2.07
CA LEU A 6 7.37 5.86 -0.70
C LEU A 6 7.35 4.34 -0.51
N ASP A 7 8.50 3.80 -0.16
CA ASP A 7 8.58 2.42 0.31
C ASP A 7 8.14 2.30 1.78
N SER A 8 7.97 1.09 2.25
CA SER A 8 7.53 0.81 3.61
C SER A 8 8.48 1.37 4.67
N ASN A 9 9.80 1.36 4.43
CA ASN A 9 10.77 1.86 5.41
C ASN A 9 10.62 3.37 5.62
N VAL A 10 10.37 4.12 4.54
CA VAL A 10 10.12 5.56 4.63
C VAL A 10 8.80 5.81 5.34
N VAL A 11 7.73 5.12 4.95
CA VAL A 11 6.40 5.27 5.58
C VAL A 11 6.46 5.00 7.08
N PHE A 12 7.16 3.93 7.50
CA PHE A 12 7.29 3.56 8.91
C PHE A 12 8.12 4.52 9.75
N ARG A 13 8.85 5.44 9.12
CA ARG A 13 9.55 6.54 9.80
C ARG A 13 8.75 7.84 9.88
N LEU A 14 7.76 8.02 9.01
CA LEU A 14 6.97 9.26 8.98
C LEU A 14 6.23 9.55 10.29
N GLU A 15 5.87 8.51 11.04
CA GLU A 15 5.27 8.66 12.37
C GLU A 15 6.21 9.40 13.33
N GLN A 16 7.52 9.14 13.23
CA GLN A 16 8.54 9.75 14.09
C GLN A 16 9.03 11.11 13.57
N GLU A 17 8.71 11.43 12.31
CA GLU A 17 9.18 12.60 11.58
C GLU A 17 8.02 13.55 11.26
N ALA A 18 7.38 14.09 12.31
CA ALA A 18 6.20 14.96 12.17
C ALA A 18 6.40 16.14 11.20
N THR A 19 7.61 16.71 11.16
CA THR A 19 7.95 17.80 10.24
C THR A 19 7.94 17.33 8.79
N LEU A 20 8.47 16.14 8.51
CA LEU A 20 8.48 15.56 7.18
C LEU A 20 7.06 15.20 6.73
N LEU A 21 6.27 14.60 7.62
CA LEU A 21 4.88 14.29 7.33
C LEU A 21 4.08 15.55 6.98
N ALA A 22 4.22 16.62 7.78
CA ALA A 22 3.56 17.91 7.51
C ALA A 22 4.02 18.54 6.19
N ALA A 23 5.30 18.40 5.84
CA ALA A 23 5.83 18.89 4.57
C ALA A 23 5.24 18.12 3.38
N LEU A 24 5.15 16.78 3.48
CA LEU A 24 4.51 15.95 2.46
C LEU A 24 3.02 16.30 2.27
N GLU A 25 2.30 16.46 3.37
CA GLU A 25 0.90 16.85 3.34
C GLU A 25 0.71 18.22 2.65
N THR A 26 1.56 19.17 2.97
CA THR A 26 1.53 20.49 2.34
C THR A 26 1.82 20.40 0.84
N ALA A 27 2.85 19.63 0.46
CA ALA A 27 3.22 19.46 -0.94
C ALA A 27 2.11 18.75 -1.76
N GLN A 28 1.41 17.78 -1.17
CA GLN A 28 0.26 17.11 -1.79
C GLN A 28 -0.92 18.10 -1.95
N ARG A 29 -1.23 18.88 -0.93
CA ARG A 29 -2.30 19.88 -0.95
C ARG A 29 -2.07 20.94 -2.03
N LEU A 30 -0.83 21.37 -2.20
CA LEU A 30 -0.41 22.31 -3.25
C LEU A 30 -0.27 21.63 -4.62
N ARG A 31 -0.52 20.34 -4.75
CA ARG A 31 -0.36 19.54 -5.98
C ARG A 31 1.02 19.65 -6.63
N SER A 32 2.04 19.98 -5.84
CA SER A 32 3.43 20.03 -6.30
C SER A 32 4.07 18.66 -6.37
N VAL A 33 3.61 17.73 -5.53
CA VAL A 33 4.07 16.35 -5.47
C VAL A 33 2.87 15.41 -5.52
N ARG A 34 3.01 14.31 -6.28
CA ARG A 34 2.13 13.14 -6.20
C ARG A 34 2.82 12.09 -5.36
N VAL A 35 2.26 11.74 -4.23
CA VAL A 35 2.77 10.64 -3.39
C VAL A 35 2.15 9.33 -3.85
N VAL A 36 2.99 8.33 -4.04
CA VAL A 36 2.61 6.94 -4.34
C VAL A 36 3.17 6.05 -3.25
N ILE A 37 2.31 5.29 -2.60
CA ILE A 37 2.66 4.35 -1.53
C ILE A 37 2.70 2.94 -2.13
N GLY A 38 3.76 2.20 -1.86
CA GLY A 38 3.89 0.82 -2.31
C GLY A 38 2.79 -0.09 -1.75
N TRP A 39 2.23 -0.96 -2.58
CA TRP A 39 1.29 -1.98 -2.12
C TRP A 39 1.92 -2.90 -1.06
N THR A 40 3.21 -3.16 -1.17
CA THR A 40 3.99 -3.92 -0.18
C THR A 40 3.90 -3.35 1.22
N THR A 41 3.73 -2.02 1.35
CA THR A 41 3.51 -1.37 2.66
C THR A 41 2.26 -1.91 3.35
N VAL A 42 1.15 -2.03 2.63
CA VAL A 42 -0.10 -2.60 3.17
C VAL A 42 0.10 -4.05 3.57
N TRP A 43 0.78 -4.81 2.74
CA TRP A 43 1.05 -6.22 2.96
C TRP A 43 1.96 -6.46 4.17
N GLU A 44 3.00 -5.65 4.35
CA GLU A 44 3.90 -5.72 5.51
C GLU A 44 3.19 -5.34 6.81
N LEU A 45 2.32 -4.33 6.79
CA LEU A 45 1.49 -3.95 7.94
C LEU A 45 0.53 -5.08 8.34
N ALA A 46 -0.13 -5.69 7.36
CA ALA A 46 -1.00 -6.85 7.60
C ALA A 46 -0.22 -8.06 8.13
N GLY A 47 0.99 -8.29 7.61
CA GLY A 47 1.90 -9.32 8.10
C GLY A 47 2.36 -9.06 9.54
N ALA A 48 2.62 -7.81 9.91
CA ALA A 48 2.96 -7.43 11.29
C ALA A 48 1.82 -7.77 12.25
N VAL A 49 0.59 -7.40 11.93
CA VAL A 49 -0.59 -7.73 12.74
C VAL A 49 -0.81 -9.25 12.83
N SER A 50 -0.57 -9.97 11.74
CA SER A 50 -0.87 -11.40 11.66
C SER A 50 0.18 -12.30 12.31
N ARG A 51 1.45 -11.89 12.32
CA ARG A 51 2.59 -12.76 12.68
C ARG A 51 3.56 -12.18 13.71
N LYS A 52 3.48 -10.89 14.02
CA LYS A 52 4.45 -10.21 14.89
C LYS A 52 3.75 -9.42 16.00
N PRO A 53 3.29 -10.09 17.06
CA PRO A 53 2.51 -9.44 18.13
C PRO A 53 3.25 -8.30 18.83
N ASP A 54 4.57 -8.33 18.87
CA ASP A 54 5.44 -7.32 19.47
C ASP A 54 5.43 -5.97 18.74
N VAL A 55 5.09 -5.96 17.45
CA VAL A 55 5.05 -4.73 16.63
C VAL A 55 3.65 -4.29 16.22
N VAL A 56 2.61 -4.96 16.74
CA VAL A 56 1.21 -4.67 16.38
C VAL A 56 0.83 -3.21 16.66
N VAL A 57 1.22 -2.68 17.80
CA VAL A 57 0.90 -1.30 18.19
C VAL A 57 1.48 -0.31 17.18
N LYS A 58 2.75 -0.50 16.81
CA LYS A 58 3.40 0.33 15.79
C LYS A 58 2.71 0.18 14.42
N ALA A 59 2.39 -1.04 14.02
CA ALA A 59 1.71 -1.28 12.74
C ALA A 59 0.35 -0.56 12.65
N ARG A 60 -0.39 -0.46 13.77
CA ARG A 60 -1.65 0.29 13.83
C ARG A 60 -1.43 1.78 13.62
N VAL A 61 -0.40 2.36 14.24
CA VAL A 61 -0.06 3.77 14.07
C VAL A 61 0.41 4.04 12.64
N ASP A 62 1.29 3.21 12.10
CA ASP A 62 1.78 3.32 10.73
C ASP A 62 0.63 3.22 9.69
N ALA A 63 -0.34 2.33 9.91
CA ALA A 63 -1.54 2.24 9.08
C ALA A 63 -2.37 3.54 9.12
N GLY A 64 -2.47 4.17 10.29
CA GLY A 64 -3.10 5.48 10.44
C GLY A 64 -2.39 6.56 9.61
N VAL A 65 -1.05 6.57 9.58
CA VAL A 65 -0.26 7.50 8.75
C VAL A 65 -0.55 7.26 7.26
N VAL A 66 -0.56 6.01 6.82
CA VAL A 66 -0.88 5.67 5.42
C VAL A 66 -2.28 6.15 5.04
N LEU A 67 -3.28 5.87 5.87
CA LEU A 67 -4.67 6.34 5.64
C LEU A 67 -4.74 7.86 5.51
N ARG A 68 -4.07 8.58 6.39
CA ARG A 68 -4.00 10.05 6.35
C ARG A 68 -3.40 10.56 5.03
N LEU A 69 -2.31 9.95 4.55
CA LEU A 69 -1.72 10.30 3.27
C LEU A 69 -2.68 10.02 2.10
N LEU A 70 -3.42 8.91 2.13
CA LEU A 70 -4.41 8.55 1.11
C LEU A 70 -5.58 9.54 1.09
N GLU A 71 -6.09 9.95 2.26
CA GLU A 71 -7.14 10.97 2.38
C GLU A 71 -6.70 12.32 1.79
N MET A 72 -5.41 12.61 1.82
CA MET A 72 -4.83 13.81 1.22
C MET A 72 -4.48 13.65 -0.26
N GLY A 73 -4.84 12.54 -0.88
CA GLY A 73 -4.70 12.31 -2.32
C GLY A 73 -3.49 11.49 -2.74
N ALA A 74 -2.75 10.88 -1.81
CA ALA A 74 -1.77 9.85 -2.16
C ALA A 74 -2.44 8.68 -2.88
N LYS A 75 -1.68 7.96 -3.69
CA LYS A 75 -2.15 6.78 -4.42
C LYS A 75 -1.44 5.53 -3.93
N LEU A 76 -2.13 4.40 -3.93
CA LEU A 76 -1.50 3.09 -3.74
C LEU A 76 -0.99 2.57 -5.08
N ALA A 77 0.21 2.04 -5.10
CA ALA A 77 0.67 1.25 -6.23
C ALA A 77 -0.10 -0.07 -6.30
N ARG A 78 -0.27 -0.59 -7.50
CA ARG A 78 -0.90 -1.89 -7.72
C ARG A 78 -0.07 -3.02 -7.13
N SER A 79 -0.71 -4.12 -6.75
CA SER A 79 0.02 -5.30 -6.33
C SER A 79 0.88 -5.83 -7.48
N PRO A 80 2.12 -6.30 -7.21
CA PRO A 80 3.00 -6.86 -8.24
C PRO A 80 2.36 -8.01 -9.01
N TRP A 81 1.54 -8.82 -8.33
CA TRP A 81 0.85 -9.97 -8.91
C TRP A 81 -0.20 -9.54 -9.92
N ASN A 82 -1.02 -8.57 -9.60
CA ASN A 82 -2.05 -8.06 -10.49
C ASN A 82 -1.43 -7.38 -11.71
N VAL A 83 -0.33 -6.66 -11.53
CA VAL A 83 0.45 -6.08 -12.63
C VAL A 83 1.00 -7.18 -13.54
N ALA A 84 1.58 -8.23 -12.98
CA ALA A 84 2.12 -9.35 -13.75
C ALA A 84 1.03 -10.09 -14.54
N VAL A 85 -0.09 -10.42 -13.88
CA VAL A 85 -1.23 -11.11 -14.53
C VAL A 85 -1.81 -10.26 -15.66
N GLU A 86 -1.97 -8.96 -15.46
CA GLU A 86 -2.47 -8.07 -16.50
C GLU A 86 -1.50 -7.94 -17.68
N ALA A 87 -0.21 -7.81 -17.39
CA ALA A 87 0.82 -7.76 -18.41
C ALA A 87 0.84 -9.02 -19.30
N LEU A 88 0.58 -10.19 -18.70
CA LEU A 88 0.48 -11.46 -19.45
C LEU A 88 -0.80 -11.55 -20.30
N ARG A 89 -1.89 -10.93 -19.87
CA ARG A 89 -3.18 -10.95 -20.58
C ARG A 89 -3.26 -9.94 -21.72
N ARG A 90 -2.46 -8.88 -21.71
CA ARG A 90 -2.49 -7.84 -22.75
C ARG A 90 -1.70 -8.25 -23.99
N PRO A 91 -2.14 -7.88 -25.20
CA PRO A 91 -1.33 -7.97 -26.41
C PRO A 91 0.01 -7.27 -26.20
N TYR A 92 1.07 -7.83 -26.78
CA TYR A 92 2.43 -7.34 -26.56
C TYR A 92 2.62 -5.84 -26.88
N ALA A 93 1.95 -5.35 -27.93
CA ALA A 93 2.03 -3.95 -28.36
C ALA A 93 1.44 -2.95 -27.36
N ASP A 94 0.48 -3.39 -26.52
CA ASP A 94 -0.21 -2.50 -25.58
C ASP A 94 0.39 -2.52 -24.17
N ARG A 95 1.29 -3.46 -23.90
CA ARG A 95 1.89 -3.65 -22.57
C ARG A 95 2.67 -2.44 -22.08
N TRP A 96 3.20 -1.64 -22.98
CA TRP A 96 4.11 -0.54 -22.67
C TRP A 96 3.48 0.84 -22.79
N LYS A 97 2.25 0.94 -23.26
CA LYS A 97 1.56 2.22 -23.46
C LYS A 97 0.86 2.75 -22.22
N ASP A 98 0.70 1.92 -21.21
CA ASP A 98 -0.13 2.24 -20.06
C ASP A 98 0.71 2.56 -18.82
N ASN A 99 0.77 3.84 -18.48
CA ASN A 99 1.31 4.30 -17.20
C ASN A 99 0.45 3.88 -15.99
N GLY A 100 -0.68 3.22 -16.21
CA GLY A 100 -1.58 2.67 -15.20
C GLY A 100 -1.01 1.48 -14.42
N VAL A 101 0.17 1.00 -14.78
CA VAL A 101 0.89 -0.05 -14.04
C VAL A 101 1.18 0.34 -12.58
N LEU A 102 1.29 1.64 -12.29
CA LEU A 102 1.61 2.14 -10.96
C LEU A 102 0.37 2.50 -10.11
N ILE A 103 -0.82 2.50 -10.69
CA ILE A 103 -2.06 2.87 -10.01
C ILE A 103 -3.02 1.70 -10.07
N HIS A 104 -3.46 1.24 -8.90
CA HIS A 104 -4.37 0.11 -8.73
C HIS A 104 -5.74 0.33 -9.37
N SER A 105 -6.43 -0.77 -9.63
CA SER A 105 -7.86 -0.76 -9.93
C SER A 105 -8.68 -0.30 -8.71
N SER A 106 -9.89 0.19 -8.93
CA SER A 106 -10.77 0.66 -7.85
C SER A 106 -11.02 -0.42 -6.78
N ASP A 107 -11.21 -1.66 -7.21
CA ASP A 107 -11.54 -2.79 -6.31
C ASP A 107 -10.34 -3.17 -5.45
N GLU A 108 -9.14 -3.26 -6.05
CA GLU A 108 -7.90 -3.51 -5.31
C GLU A 108 -7.60 -2.42 -4.29
N GLN A 109 -7.90 -1.16 -4.62
CA GLN A 109 -7.78 -0.05 -3.69
C GLN A 109 -8.73 -0.18 -2.51
N THR A 110 -9.98 -0.51 -2.80
CA THR A 110 -11.00 -0.66 -1.76
C THR A 110 -10.58 -1.73 -0.76
N ASP A 111 -10.17 -2.90 -1.22
CA ASP A 111 -9.67 -3.98 -0.37
C ASP A 111 -8.47 -3.55 0.49
N ALA A 112 -7.50 -2.85 -0.11
CA ALA A 112 -6.32 -2.38 0.60
C ALA A 112 -6.65 -1.31 1.64
N VAL A 113 -7.54 -0.36 1.32
CA VAL A 113 -7.97 0.70 2.25
C VAL A 113 -8.79 0.11 3.40
N GLU A 114 -9.67 -0.85 3.14
CA GLU A 114 -10.41 -1.54 4.20
C GLU A 114 -9.49 -2.34 5.11
N THR A 115 -8.48 -2.99 4.54
CA THR A 115 -7.44 -3.69 5.32
C THR A 115 -6.68 -2.71 6.21
N LEU A 116 -6.24 -1.56 5.68
CA LEU A 116 -5.57 -0.52 6.46
C LEU A 116 -6.45 0.02 7.60
N ARG A 117 -7.73 0.25 7.34
CA ARG A 117 -8.69 0.67 8.37
C ARG A 117 -8.84 -0.39 9.46
N GLY A 118 -8.93 -1.65 9.08
CA GLY A 118 -8.95 -2.77 10.02
C GLY A 118 -7.70 -2.83 10.90
N ILE A 119 -6.52 -2.64 10.30
CA ILE A 119 -5.25 -2.59 11.02
C ILE A 119 -5.23 -1.41 12.01
N ALA A 120 -5.54 -0.22 11.56
CA ALA A 120 -5.50 1.00 12.38
C ALA A 120 -6.48 0.94 13.55
N ALA A 121 -7.69 0.46 13.32
CA ALA A 121 -8.73 0.35 14.36
C ALA A 121 -8.50 -0.82 15.34
N GLY A 122 -7.80 -1.87 14.91
CA GLY A 122 -7.58 -3.07 15.71
C GLY A 122 -8.81 -3.91 16.00
N THR A 123 -9.87 -3.72 15.21
CA THR A 123 -11.19 -4.38 15.45
C THR A 123 -11.46 -5.55 14.50
N ARG A 124 -10.63 -5.73 13.48
CA ARG A 124 -10.82 -6.72 12.40
C ARG A 124 -9.57 -7.58 12.15
N ASP A 125 -8.83 -7.91 13.19
CA ASP A 125 -7.56 -8.62 13.06
C ASP A 125 -7.69 -9.98 12.33
N ASN A 126 -8.82 -10.68 12.50
CA ASN A 126 -9.07 -11.93 11.77
C ASN A 126 -9.25 -11.70 10.27
N ASP A 127 -9.93 -10.64 9.86
CA ASP A 127 -10.13 -10.29 8.44
C ASP A 127 -8.78 -9.87 7.82
N VAL A 128 -7.99 -9.09 8.56
CA VAL A 128 -6.63 -8.68 8.16
C VAL A 128 -5.73 -9.91 7.98
N ARG A 129 -5.78 -10.85 8.92
CA ARG A 129 -5.03 -12.11 8.83
C ARG A 129 -5.46 -12.93 7.63
N TYR A 130 -6.77 -13.09 7.39
CA TYR A 130 -7.30 -13.79 6.24
C TYR A 130 -6.86 -13.15 4.92
N TRP A 131 -6.93 -11.83 4.82
CA TRP A 131 -6.44 -11.08 3.66
C TRP A 131 -4.95 -11.31 3.43
N TYR A 132 -4.14 -11.24 4.49
CA TYR A 132 -2.69 -11.46 4.42
C TYR A 132 -2.35 -12.89 3.95
N GLU A 133 -2.96 -13.89 4.54
CA GLU A 133 -2.71 -15.29 4.20
C GLU A 133 -3.10 -15.61 2.75
N ARG A 134 -4.22 -15.07 2.28
CA ARG A 134 -4.65 -15.21 0.89
C ARG A 134 -3.64 -14.58 -0.08
N THR A 135 -3.18 -13.38 0.21
CA THR A 135 -2.20 -12.68 -0.63
C THR A 135 -0.82 -13.34 -0.56
N PHE A 136 -0.44 -13.86 0.59
CA PHE A 136 0.80 -14.62 0.75
C PHE A 136 0.78 -15.91 -0.09
N ALA A 137 -0.30 -16.65 -0.09
CA ALA A 137 -0.44 -17.86 -0.91
C ALA A 137 -0.32 -17.57 -2.41
N ILE A 138 -0.85 -16.42 -2.87
CA ILE A 138 -0.68 -15.97 -4.25
C ILE A 138 0.80 -15.68 -4.54
N ALA A 139 1.48 -14.95 -3.65
CA ALA A 139 2.90 -14.62 -3.78
C ALA A 139 3.79 -15.87 -3.87
N GLU A 140 3.53 -16.87 -3.03
CA GLU A 140 4.25 -18.15 -3.04
C GLU A 140 4.10 -18.89 -4.38
N ARG A 141 2.89 -18.93 -4.94
CA ARG A 141 2.66 -19.55 -6.26
C ARG A 141 3.45 -18.88 -7.38
N PHE A 142 3.61 -17.55 -7.33
CA PHE A 142 4.43 -16.84 -8.30
C PHE A 142 5.93 -17.10 -8.14
N ARG A 143 6.37 -17.41 -6.92
CA ARG A 143 7.79 -17.73 -6.65
C ARG A 143 8.16 -19.16 -7.11
N GLU A 144 7.22 -20.08 -7.09
CA GLU A 144 7.41 -21.48 -7.48
C GLU A 144 7.26 -21.72 -8.99
N ALA A 145 6.69 -20.77 -9.71
CA ALA A 145 6.51 -20.84 -11.17
C ALA A 145 7.74 -20.33 -11.93
#